data_aacfcbeb2abfc448400563a92ee19431
#
_entry.id   aacfcbeb2abfc448400563a92ee19431
#
_cell.length_a   1.000
_cell.length_b   1.000
_cell.length_c   1.000
_cell.angle_alpha   90.00
_cell.angle_beta   90.00
_cell.angle_gamma   90.00
#
_symmetry.space_group_name_H-M   'P 1'
#
loop_
_entity.id
_entity.type
_entity.pdbx_description
1 polymer ?
#
loop_
_entity_poly.entity_id
_entity_poly.type
_entity_poly.pdbx_seq_one_letter_code
_entity_poly.pdbx_strand_id
1 'polypeptide(L)'
;MLNFRSLYSGSTGNSLFIESDNTKILVDSGVSLKKLTSALSSSDISLSDINAIIVTHEHSDHVQSLGMVSSKYNIPVYANEKTWDAMPKQKERISDTNQKFFKSYEKFEIGDLIIDPFSIPHDAADPCGFNIINNNEKISIATDIGHMTKSIVNKLDGSSFI
;
A
#
# COMPACT_ATOMS: atom_id res chain seq x y z
N MET A 1 -10.95 -3.07 -15.56
CA MET A 1 -9.53 -2.95 -15.92
C MET A 1 -8.75 -2.50 -14.71
N LEU A 2 -7.60 -3.09 -14.49
CA LEU A 2 -6.73 -2.75 -13.36
C LEU A 2 -5.59 -1.85 -13.84
N ASN A 3 -5.48 -0.64 -13.28
CA ASN A 3 -4.45 0.33 -13.64
C ASN A 3 -3.57 0.64 -12.44
N PHE A 4 -2.30 0.94 -12.70
CA PHE A 4 -1.41 1.41 -11.65
C PHE A 4 -0.54 2.56 -12.14
N ARG A 5 -0.05 3.33 -11.18
CA ARG A 5 0.91 4.39 -11.42
C ARG A 5 1.83 4.53 -10.23
N SER A 6 3.14 4.52 -10.48
CA SER A 6 4.11 4.91 -9.48
C SER A 6 4.05 6.43 -9.33
N LEU A 7 3.62 6.90 -8.17
CA LEU A 7 3.60 8.34 -7.88
C LEU A 7 4.99 8.81 -7.48
N TYR A 8 5.62 8.08 -6.58
CA TYR A 8 6.99 8.31 -6.12
C TYR A 8 7.67 6.97 -5.85
N SER A 9 8.95 6.90 -6.18
CA SER A 9 9.78 5.71 -5.99
C SER A 9 11.20 6.13 -5.65
N GLY A 10 11.75 5.57 -4.57
CA GLY A 10 13.13 5.84 -4.15
C GLY A 10 13.30 6.02 -2.66
N SER A 11 14.52 6.34 -2.23
CA SER A 11 14.88 6.47 -0.82
C SER A 11 14.27 7.69 -0.13
N THR A 12 13.75 8.65 -0.88
CA THR A 12 13.14 9.88 -0.34
C THR A 12 11.63 9.80 -0.20
N GLY A 13 11.02 8.74 -0.71
CA GLY A 13 9.59 8.53 -0.56
C GLY A 13 9.01 7.60 -1.60
N ASN A 14 8.02 6.81 -1.19
CA ASN A 14 7.36 5.80 -2.01
C ASN A 14 5.85 5.89 -1.87
N SER A 15 5.16 5.87 -3.00
CA SER A 15 3.70 5.74 -3.06
C SER A 15 3.28 5.26 -4.44
N LEU A 16 2.40 4.27 -4.47
CA LEU A 16 1.82 3.73 -5.69
C LEU A 16 0.31 3.96 -5.67
N PHE A 17 -0.24 4.32 -6.81
CA PHE A 17 -1.68 4.42 -7.01
C PHE A 17 -2.17 3.26 -7.85
N ILE A 18 -3.25 2.62 -7.41
CA ILE A 18 -3.88 1.50 -8.10
C ILE A 18 -5.38 1.73 -8.14
N GLU A 19 -5.98 1.49 -9.30
CA GLU A 19 -7.43 1.58 -9.46
C GLU A 19 -7.99 0.44 -10.29
N SER A 20 -9.16 0.00 -9.90
CA SER A 20 -10.09 -0.78 -10.70
C SER A 20 -11.22 0.13 -11.18
N ASP A 21 -12.25 -0.45 -11.78
CA ASP A 21 -13.44 0.32 -12.20
C ASP A 21 -14.16 0.96 -10.99
N ASN A 22 -14.08 0.35 -9.81
CA ASN A 22 -14.86 0.76 -8.63
C ASN A 22 -14.03 1.15 -7.40
N THR A 23 -12.72 0.88 -7.39
CA THR A 23 -11.91 1.05 -6.18
C THR A 23 -10.58 1.71 -6.49
N LYS A 24 -10.21 2.69 -5.66
CA LYS A 24 -8.91 3.38 -5.74
C LYS A 24 -8.17 3.21 -4.43
N ILE A 25 -6.94 2.75 -4.50
CA ILE A 25 -6.09 2.57 -3.33
C ILE A 25 -4.70 3.17 -3.53
N LEU A 26 -4.06 3.47 -2.42
CA LEU A 26 -2.63 3.77 -2.37
C LEU A 26 -1.89 2.60 -1.73
N VAL A 27 -0.73 2.30 -2.24
CA VAL A 27 0.25 1.44 -1.57
C VAL A 27 1.33 2.37 -1.04
N ASP A 28 1.39 2.48 0.28
CA ASP A 28 2.26 3.40 1.01
C ASP A 28 1.93 4.88 0.78
N SER A 29 2.36 5.72 1.71
CA SER A 29 2.19 7.17 1.72
C SER A 29 3.48 7.78 2.27
N GLY A 30 4.56 7.59 1.53
CA GLY A 30 5.93 7.89 1.97
C GLY A 30 6.45 9.25 1.57
N VAL A 31 5.60 10.13 1.04
CA VAL A 31 5.94 11.51 0.67
C VAL A 31 5.01 12.48 1.40
N SER A 32 5.34 13.77 1.38
CA SER A 32 4.51 14.78 2.02
C SER A 32 3.10 14.82 1.41
N LEU A 33 2.14 15.29 2.20
CA LEU A 33 0.76 15.48 1.73
C LEU A 33 0.72 16.35 0.48
N LYS A 34 1.52 17.41 0.44
CA LYS A 34 1.60 18.32 -0.72
C LYS A 34 2.05 17.57 -1.99
N LYS A 35 3.10 16.78 -1.90
CA LYS A 35 3.61 16.00 -3.02
C LYS A 35 2.59 14.97 -3.50
N LEU A 36 1.96 14.28 -2.55
CA LEU A 36 0.95 13.27 -2.86
C LEU A 36 -0.25 13.88 -3.57
N THR A 37 -0.77 14.98 -3.06
CA THR A 37 -1.88 15.73 -3.66
C THR A 37 -1.53 16.18 -5.09
N SER A 38 -0.35 16.74 -5.28
CA SER A 38 0.11 17.20 -6.60
C SER A 38 0.22 16.05 -7.61
N ALA A 39 0.78 14.91 -7.19
CA ALA A 39 0.93 13.76 -8.07
C ALA A 39 -0.41 13.18 -8.51
N LEU A 40 -1.39 13.11 -7.61
CA LEU A 40 -2.73 12.62 -7.94
C LEU A 40 -3.50 13.61 -8.82
N SER A 41 -3.40 14.91 -8.54
CA SER A 41 -4.15 15.93 -9.29
C SER A 41 -3.71 16.03 -10.74
N SER A 42 -2.49 15.65 -11.08
CA SER A 42 -2.04 15.60 -12.49
C SER A 42 -2.85 14.62 -13.34
N SER A 43 -3.65 13.76 -12.70
CA SER A 43 -4.55 12.80 -13.35
C SER A 43 -6.01 13.01 -12.92
N ASP A 44 -6.33 14.19 -12.42
CA ASP A 44 -7.67 14.57 -11.97
C ASP A 44 -8.19 13.68 -10.82
N ILE A 45 -7.30 13.15 -9.98
CA ILE A 45 -7.65 12.33 -8.82
C ILE A 45 -7.42 13.15 -7.56
N SER A 46 -8.41 13.12 -6.67
CA SER A 46 -8.33 13.73 -5.35
C SER A 46 -8.07 12.66 -4.29
N LEU A 47 -7.38 13.02 -3.20
CA LEU A 47 -7.24 12.13 -2.05
C LEU A 47 -8.58 11.73 -1.45
N SER A 48 -9.62 12.56 -1.61
CA SER A 48 -10.98 12.21 -1.19
C SER A 48 -11.60 11.05 -2.00
N ASP A 49 -11.01 10.71 -3.15
CA ASP A 49 -11.45 9.59 -3.98
C ASP A 49 -10.82 8.26 -3.55
N ILE A 50 -9.80 8.29 -2.70
CA ILE A 50 -9.06 7.10 -2.28
C ILE A 50 -9.87 6.31 -1.25
N ASN A 51 -10.08 5.03 -1.51
CA ASN A 51 -10.88 4.14 -0.66
C ASN A 51 -10.07 3.53 0.47
N ALA A 52 -8.77 3.34 0.30
CA ALA A 52 -7.90 2.75 1.31
C ALA A 52 -6.43 3.00 1.00
N ILE A 53 -5.61 2.89 2.04
CA ILE A 53 -4.14 2.84 1.92
C ILE A 53 -3.70 1.51 2.51
N ILE A 54 -2.88 0.75 1.78
CA ILE A 54 -2.24 -0.46 2.29
C ILE A 54 -0.75 -0.17 2.49
N VAL A 55 -0.19 -0.71 3.58
CA VAL A 55 1.18 -0.41 4.01
C VAL A 55 2.06 -1.65 3.86
N THR A 56 3.19 -1.49 3.16
CA THR A 56 4.18 -2.57 2.99
C THR A 56 5.01 -2.79 4.25
N HIS A 57 5.48 -1.71 4.86
CA HIS A 57 6.25 -1.72 6.11
C HIS A 57 6.38 -0.30 6.68
N GLU A 58 6.92 -0.19 7.90
CA GLU A 58 6.88 1.02 8.72
C GLU A 58 7.98 2.05 8.47
N HIS A 59 8.90 1.85 7.54
CA HIS A 59 9.98 2.82 7.29
C HIS A 59 9.41 4.17 6.86
N SER A 60 10.08 5.26 7.26
CA SER A 60 9.57 6.62 7.09
C SER A 60 9.32 7.00 5.63
N ASP A 61 10.13 6.48 4.70
CA ASP A 61 9.94 6.70 3.26
C ASP A 61 8.74 5.94 2.67
N HIS A 62 8.00 5.19 3.49
CA HIS A 62 6.77 4.49 3.13
C HIS A 62 5.55 4.98 3.92
N VAL A 63 5.73 5.65 5.05
CA VAL A 63 4.62 6.05 5.91
C VAL A 63 4.64 7.53 6.34
N GLN A 64 5.49 8.34 5.76
CA GLN A 64 5.74 9.73 6.18
C GLN A 64 4.46 10.54 6.43
N SER A 65 3.49 10.49 5.54
CA SER A 65 2.25 11.27 5.64
C SER A 65 1.01 10.43 5.96
N LEU A 66 1.20 9.15 6.31
CA LEU A 66 0.12 8.19 6.48
C LEU A 66 -0.96 8.66 7.45
N GLY A 67 -0.57 9.05 8.65
CA GLY A 67 -1.51 9.52 9.68
C GLY A 67 -2.23 10.80 9.28
N MET A 68 -1.53 11.74 8.67
CA MET A 68 -2.10 13.01 8.21
C MET A 68 -3.11 12.80 7.09
N VAL A 69 -2.78 11.96 6.11
CA VAL A 69 -3.67 11.66 4.97
C VAL A 69 -4.92 10.94 5.45
N SER A 70 -4.75 9.91 6.28
CA SER A 70 -5.88 9.16 6.82
C SER A 70 -6.81 10.05 7.64
N SER A 71 -6.28 10.86 8.55
CA SER A 71 -7.10 11.70 9.42
C SER A 71 -7.81 12.83 8.66
N LYS A 72 -7.14 13.43 7.69
CA LYS A 72 -7.71 14.55 6.92
C LYS A 72 -8.82 14.08 5.97
N TYR A 73 -8.66 12.94 5.33
CA TYR A 73 -9.58 12.47 4.31
C TYR A 73 -10.43 11.27 4.75
N ASN A 74 -10.30 10.87 6.02
CA ASN A 74 -11.04 9.74 6.59
C ASN A 74 -10.83 8.44 5.79
N ILE A 75 -9.58 8.11 5.52
CA ILE A 75 -9.22 6.95 4.70
C ILE A 75 -8.79 5.78 5.58
N PRO A 76 -9.39 4.59 5.43
CA PRO A 76 -8.94 3.38 6.12
C PRO A 76 -7.51 3.01 5.74
N VAL A 77 -6.73 2.59 6.73
CA VAL A 77 -5.35 2.13 6.56
C VAL A 77 -5.24 0.67 6.95
N TYR A 78 -4.67 -0.13 6.06
CA TYR A 78 -4.48 -1.56 6.26
C TYR A 78 -3.00 -1.85 6.47
N ALA A 79 -2.66 -2.43 7.61
CA ALA A 79 -1.31 -2.88 7.93
C ALA A 79 -1.40 -4.15 8.79
N ASN A 80 -0.34 -4.97 8.80
CA ASN A 80 -0.30 -6.09 9.72
C ASN A 80 0.02 -5.62 11.13
N GLU A 81 -0.20 -6.49 12.12
CA GLU A 81 -0.06 -6.15 13.54
C GLU A 81 1.33 -5.61 13.88
N LYS A 82 2.38 -6.30 13.45
CA LYS A 82 3.76 -5.90 13.75
C LYS A 82 4.13 -4.55 13.12
N THR A 83 3.64 -4.28 11.92
CA THR A 83 3.83 -2.99 11.26
C THR A 83 3.11 -1.87 12.01
N TRP A 84 1.86 -2.11 12.45
CA TRP A 84 1.14 -1.15 13.30
C TRP A 84 1.91 -0.84 14.59
N ASP A 85 2.44 -1.86 15.25
CA ASP A 85 3.19 -1.69 16.50
C ASP A 85 4.51 -0.93 16.27
N ALA A 86 5.09 -1.05 15.09
CA ALA A 86 6.36 -0.41 14.73
C ALA A 86 6.19 1.04 14.24
N MET A 87 4.96 1.54 14.07
CA MET A 87 4.69 2.92 13.67
C MET A 87 3.72 3.64 14.63
N PRO A 88 4.06 3.72 15.92
CA PRO A 88 3.14 4.28 16.92
C PRO A 88 2.74 5.73 16.65
N LYS A 89 3.63 6.54 16.11
CA LYS A 89 3.34 7.95 15.78
C LYS A 89 2.28 8.07 14.69
N GLN A 90 2.31 7.21 13.68
CA GLN A 90 1.30 7.20 12.64
C GLN A 90 -0.02 6.63 13.17
N LYS A 91 0.07 5.53 13.93
CA LYS A 91 -1.10 4.87 14.53
C LYS A 91 -1.89 5.84 15.41
N GLU A 92 -1.20 6.63 16.22
CA GLU A 92 -1.81 7.62 17.12
C GLU A 92 -2.69 8.64 16.38
N ARG A 93 -2.32 8.99 15.14
CA ARG A 93 -3.05 9.97 14.32
C ARG A 93 -4.22 9.38 13.57
N ILE A 94 -4.33 8.05 13.51
CA ILE A 94 -5.36 7.36 12.74
C ILE A 94 -6.47 6.91 13.69
N SER A 95 -7.71 7.25 13.39
CA SER A 95 -8.84 6.83 14.22
C SER A 95 -8.95 5.31 14.28
N ASP A 96 -9.45 4.78 15.40
CA ASP A 96 -9.56 3.34 15.62
C ASP A 96 -10.40 2.67 14.52
N THR A 97 -11.42 3.34 14.02
CA THR A 97 -12.27 2.83 12.94
C THR A 97 -11.55 2.72 11.60
N ASN A 98 -10.48 3.47 11.41
CA ASN A 98 -9.65 3.45 10.20
C ASN A 98 -8.38 2.62 10.36
N GLN A 99 -8.14 2.05 11.52
CA GLN A 99 -7.04 1.10 11.73
C GLN A 99 -7.53 -0.30 11.38
N LYS A 100 -7.15 -0.77 10.19
CA LYS A 100 -7.51 -2.10 9.70
C LYS A 100 -6.28 -3.01 9.77
N PHE A 101 -6.51 -4.29 10.03
CA PHE A 101 -5.45 -5.28 10.22
C PHE A 101 -5.59 -6.37 9.18
N PHE A 102 -4.46 -6.82 8.63
CA PHE A 102 -4.42 -8.02 7.81
C PHE A 102 -3.29 -8.94 8.29
N LYS A 103 -3.37 -10.20 7.91
CA LYS A 103 -2.31 -11.18 8.16
C LYS A 103 -1.46 -11.33 6.91
N SER A 104 -0.13 -11.37 7.09
CA SER A 104 0.84 -11.35 5.98
C SER A 104 0.78 -12.56 5.05
N TYR A 105 -0.06 -13.54 5.37
CA TYR A 105 -0.22 -14.79 4.62
C TYR A 105 -1.68 -15.08 4.25
N GLU A 106 -2.57 -14.10 4.39
CA GLU A 106 -4.01 -14.29 4.20
C GLU A 106 -4.59 -13.20 3.30
N LYS A 107 -5.31 -13.61 2.27
CA LYS A 107 -5.98 -12.69 1.34
C LYS A 107 -7.10 -11.94 2.04
N PHE A 108 -7.32 -10.71 1.61
CA PHE A 108 -8.45 -9.89 2.05
C PHE A 108 -8.96 -9.03 0.89
N GLU A 109 -10.12 -8.43 1.06
CA GLU A 109 -10.76 -7.64 0.01
C GLU A 109 -10.85 -6.17 0.40
N ILE A 110 -10.69 -5.31 -0.61
CA ILE A 110 -11.00 -3.88 -0.52
C ILE A 110 -11.83 -3.56 -1.76
N GLY A 111 -13.14 -3.29 -1.57
CA GLY A 111 -14.05 -3.09 -2.70
C GLY A 111 -14.04 -4.30 -3.62
N ASP A 112 -13.77 -4.09 -4.90
CA ASP A 112 -13.66 -5.15 -5.91
C ASP A 112 -12.23 -5.66 -6.10
N LEU A 113 -11.31 -5.27 -5.22
CA LEU A 113 -9.92 -5.73 -5.26
C LEU A 113 -9.70 -6.87 -4.27
N ILE A 114 -8.98 -7.89 -4.69
CA ILE A 114 -8.44 -8.93 -3.80
C ILE A 114 -6.98 -8.58 -3.54
N ILE A 115 -6.61 -8.47 -2.27
CA ILE A 115 -5.25 -8.19 -1.83
C ILE A 115 -4.65 -9.48 -1.27
N ASP A 116 -3.58 -9.93 -1.86
CA ASP A 116 -2.86 -11.15 -1.44
C ASP A 116 -1.46 -10.76 -0.97
N PRO A 117 -1.27 -10.55 0.35
CA PRO A 117 0.03 -10.18 0.89
C PRO A 117 0.98 -11.37 0.90
N PHE A 118 2.27 -11.09 0.80
CA PHE A 118 3.33 -12.08 0.97
C PHE A 118 4.53 -11.43 1.68
N SER A 119 5.24 -12.24 2.49
CA SER A 119 6.41 -11.74 3.22
C SER A 119 7.59 -11.54 2.28
N ILE A 120 8.35 -10.47 2.53
CA ILE A 120 9.58 -10.18 1.80
C ILE A 120 10.75 -10.09 2.78
N PRO A 121 11.98 -10.50 2.39
CA PRO A 121 13.16 -10.33 3.21
C PRO A 121 13.65 -8.88 3.17
N HIS A 122 13.43 -8.17 4.28
CA HIS A 122 13.82 -6.78 4.45
C HIS A 122 13.94 -6.48 5.94
N ASP A 123 14.77 -5.51 6.31
CA ASP A 123 14.97 -5.10 7.69
C ASP A 123 13.81 -4.21 8.17
N ALA A 124 12.72 -4.84 8.57
CA ALA A 124 11.51 -4.21 9.08
C ALA A 124 10.77 -5.19 9.98
N ALA A 125 9.71 -4.75 10.66
CA ALA A 125 8.98 -5.56 11.63
C ALA A 125 8.31 -6.79 11.01
N ASP A 126 7.58 -6.59 9.89
CA ASP A 126 6.96 -7.68 9.13
C ASP A 126 6.65 -7.18 7.72
N PRO A 127 7.70 -6.99 6.88
CA PRO A 127 7.53 -6.38 5.58
C PRO A 127 6.80 -7.28 4.59
N CYS A 128 5.89 -6.68 3.83
CA CYS A 128 5.04 -7.37 2.86
C CYS A 128 5.17 -6.78 1.46
N GLY A 129 5.10 -7.65 0.45
CA GLY A 129 4.67 -7.31 -0.88
C GLY A 129 3.19 -7.65 -1.02
N PHE A 130 2.60 -7.24 -2.13
CA PHE A 130 1.18 -7.49 -2.40
C PHE A 130 0.96 -7.92 -3.84
N ASN A 131 0.11 -8.93 -4.01
CA ASN A 131 -0.56 -9.18 -5.26
C ASN A 131 -1.94 -8.51 -5.18
N ILE A 132 -2.24 -7.67 -6.14
CA ILE A 132 -3.53 -6.99 -6.23
C ILE A 132 -4.24 -7.51 -7.45
N ILE A 133 -5.40 -8.10 -7.23
CA ILE A 133 -6.11 -8.90 -8.21
C ILE A 133 -7.50 -8.31 -8.45
N ASN A 134 -7.85 -8.14 -9.71
CA ASN A 134 -9.19 -7.78 -10.14
C ASN A 134 -9.51 -8.61 -11.38
N ASN A 135 -10.52 -9.48 -11.29
CA ASN A 135 -10.87 -10.44 -12.33
C ASN A 135 -9.65 -11.29 -12.73
N ASN A 136 -9.23 -11.24 -13.99
CA ASN A 136 -8.08 -12.01 -14.50
C ASN A 136 -6.77 -11.21 -14.52
N GLU A 137 -6.79 -9.97 -14.01
CA GLU A 137 -5.61 -9.12 -13.96
C GLU A 137 -4.97 -9.16 -12.57
N LYS A 138 -3.66 -9.16 -12.54
CA LYS A 138 -2.87 -9.20 -11.31
C LYS A 138 -1.68 -8.24 -11.43
N ILE A 139 -1.56 -7.34 -10.45
CA ILE A 139 -0.39 -6.48 -10.29
C ILE A 139 0.35 -6.96 -9.05
N SER A 140 1.64 -7.20 -9.19
CA SER A 140 2.50 -7.57 -8.07
C SER A 140 3.38 -6.40 -7.68
N ILE A 141 3.42 -6.12 -6.39
CA ILE A 141 4.23 -5.06 -5.79
C ILE A 141 5.18 -5.71 -4.80
N ALA A 142 6.47 -5.56 -5.07
CA ALA A 142 7.52 -6.12 -4.23
C ALA A 142 8.66 -5.10 -4.17
N THR A 143 8.62 -4.24 -3.16
CA THR A 143 9.63 -3.21 -2.92
C THR A 143 10.58 -3.64 -1.81
N ASP A 144 11.81 -3.09 -1.81
CA ASP A 144 12.79 -3.32 -0.75
C ASP A 144 13.09 -4.80 -0.49
N ILE A 145 13.16 -5.60 -1.56
CA ILE A 145 13.50 -7.01 -1.45
C ILE A 145 15.00 -7.15 -1.20
N GLY A 146 15.38 -7.69 -0.04
CA GLY A 146 16.78 -7.93 0.30
C GLY A 146 17.42 -9.00 -0.60
N HIS A 147 16.67 -10.06 -0.90
CA HIS A 147 17.06 -11.11 -1.85
C HIS A 147 15.82 -11.84 -2.37
N MET A 148 15.93 -12.38 -3.58
CA MET A 148 14.83 -13.12 -4.20
C MET A 148 14.76 -14.55 -3.65
N THR A 149 13.56 -15.00 -3.26
CA THR A 149 13.30 -16.37 -2.80
C THR A 149 12.37 -17.09 -3.77
N LYS A 150 12.35 -18.42 -3.71
CA LYS A 150 11.39 -19.23 -4.51
C LYS A 150 9.95 -18.85 -4.19
N SER A 151 9.66 -18.59 -2.93
CA SER A 151 8.32 -18.16 -2.48
C SER A 151 7.89 -16.88 -3.17
N ILE A 152 8.79 -15.87 -3.24
CA ILE A 152 8.51 -14.61 -3.92
C ILE A 152 8.32 -14.83 -5.42
N VAL A 153 9.20 -15.59 -6.06
CA VAL A 153 9.08 -15.92 -7.50
C VAL A 153 7.72 -16.52 -7.80
N ASN A 154 7.28 -17.49 -6.98
CA ASN A 154 5.97 -18.12 -7.14
C ASN A 154 4.82 -17.12 -6.99
N LYS A 155 4.94 -16.18 -6.06
CA LYS A 155 3.92 -15.13 -5.86
C LYS A 155 3.84 -14.16 -7.04
N LEU A 156 4.96 -13.89 -7.69
CA LEU A 156 5.02 -12.97 -8.84
C LEU A 156 4.56 -13.64 -10.14
N ASP A 157 4.50 -14.96 -10.18
CA ASP A 157 4.10 -15.69 -11.39
C ASP A 157 2.68 -15.33 -11.82
N GLY A 158 2.48 -15.19 -13.11
CA GLY A 158 1.18 -14.83 -13.69
C GLY A 158 0.79 -13.37 -13.55
N SER A 159 1.70 -12.51 -13.11
CA SER A 159 1.42 -11.08 -12.96
C SER A 159 1.43 -10.37 -14.31
N SER A 160 0.47 -9.47 -14.51
CA SER A 160 0.44 -8.58 -15.68
C SER A 160 1.53 -7.51 -15.57
N PHE A 161 1.83 -7.08 -14.33
CA PHE A 161 2.89 -6.11 -14.00
C PHE A 161 3.55 -6.50 -12.69
N ILE A 162 4.85 -6.21 -12.56
CA ILE A 162 5.66 -6.43 -11.37
C ILE A 162 6.42 -5.15 -11.04
#